data_143ae2b71dc2d80fdb231435078dabd5
#
_entry.id   143ae2b71dc2d80fdb231435078dabd5
#
_cell.length_a   1.000
_cell.length_b   1.000
_cell.length_c   1.000
_cell.angle_alpha   90.00
_cell.angle_beta   90.00
_cell.angle_gamma   90.00
#
_symmetry.space_group_name_H-M   'P 1'
#
loop_
_entity.id
_entity.type
_entity.pdbx_description
1 polymer ?
#
loop_
_entity_poly.entity_id
_entity_poly.type
_entity_poly.pdbx_seq_one_letter_code
_entity_poly.pdbx_strand_id
1 'polypeptide(L)'
;RRLGRRQSHRQSQQPSVAMLFARARAAPARRAALRRAFSAMPEFKYADLFQSTKPLPYELRKVPCSDGSDSSALVSTMEVGGKKVLNVEPEALRLLAATAMTDIAHLLRPSHLQQLSNILKDKEATDNDRFVALQLLKNANVAAGRVLPGCQDTGTAIVQGKRGQYVWTDGEDEAALARGVFDTYTGTNLRYSQVAPLDMYSEANTKNNLPAQIELYAAPGAEYNFHFMAKGGGSANKTFLFQQTKALLNEKNLMAFLEEKIATLGTAACPPYHLAIVIGGLSAEMTLKTVKYASARYYDTLPTEGSTMGNAFRDVEFEKKVHELTQTMGIGAQFGGKYFCHDVRVVRLPRHGASCPVGIGVSCSADRQAVAKISEEGVFLEKLETEPAKYLPEVDVSGSGEAVKIDLNQPMDDILNILTKYPTKTLVSLSGTIVVARDIAHAKIQERLDSGEGMPQYLKDHAVYYAGPAKTPDGMASGSFGPTTAGRMDSYVDSFQAAGGSKVMLAKGNRSKAVTNACKKHGGFYLGSIGGPAAILAQDSIKKVEVLEYPELGMEAIWKIEVEDFPAFIVVDDKGNDFFAKWSV
;
A
#
# COMPACT_ATOMS: atom_id res chain seq x y z
N ARG A 1 -39.56 37.39 50.67
CA ARG A 1 -38.89 38.39 51.54
C ARG A 1 -37.69 38.89 50.81
N ARG A 2 -37.77 39.97 50.25
CA ARG A 2 -37.29 41.36 50.25
C ARG A 2 -35.92 41.60 50.92
N LEU A 3 -35.13 42.39 50.20
CA LEU A 3 -34.10 43.41 50.50
C LEU A 3 -32.67 42.93 50.25
N GLY A 4 -31.76 43.70 49.63
CA GLY A 4 -31.84 45.07 49.14
C GLY A 4 -30.50 45.40 48.43
N ARG A 5 -30.59 46.31 47.44
CA ARG A 5 -29.48 46.83 46.64
C ARG A 5 -28.40 47.54 47.51
N ARG A 6 -27.13 47.40 47.13
CA ARG A 6 -26.21 48.55 47.10
C ARG A 6 -25.24 48.39 45.91
N GLN A 7 -25.40 49.30 44.95
CA GLN A 7 -24.42 49.61 43.92
C GLN A 7 -23.27 50.40 44.55
N SER A 8 -22.06 50.02 44.27
CA SER A 8 -20.91 50.93 44.44
C SER A 8 -20.18 51.02 43.08
N HIS A 9 -20.36 52.16 42.43
CA HIS A 9 -19.55 52.56 41.28
C HIS A 9 -18.10 52.65 41.70
N ARG A 10 -17.20 51.82 41.09
CA ARG A 10 -15.80 52.09 40.97
C ARG A 10 -15.53 52.49 39.51
N GLN A 11 -15.34 53.80 39.30
CA GLN A 11 -14.77 54.33 38.07
C GLN A 11 -13.33 53.80 37.92
N SER A 12 -13.06 53.01 36.89
CA SER A 12 -11.75 52.65 36.42
C SER A 12 -11.19 53.84 35.65
N GLN A 13 -10.29 54.61 36.27
CA GLN A 13 -9.47 55.57 35.54
C GLN A 13 -8.48 54.80 34.66
N GLN A 14 -8.66 54.90 33.36
CA GLN A 14 -7.64 54.51 32.38
C GLN A 14 -6.47 55.52 32.49
N PRO A 15 -5.22 55.07 32.60
CA PRO A 15 -4.08 55.98 32.54
C PRO A 15 -3.96 56.54 31.13
N SER A 16 -3.87 57.87 31.01
CA SER A 16 -3.73 58.58 29.76
C SER A 16 -2.43 58.16 29.04
N VAL A 17 -2.49 58.13 27.72
CA VAL A 17 -1.36 57.76 26.81
C VAL A 17 -0.12 58.65 27.08
N ALA A 18 -0.28 59.84 27.67
CA ALA A 18 0.83 60.72 28.07
C ALA A 18 1.72 60.15 29.20
N MET A 19 1.19 59.24 30.08
CA MET A 19 2.02 58.61 31.13
C MET A 19 2.87 57.43 30.61
N LEU A 20 2.56 56.89 29.47
CA LEU A 20 3.36 55.82 28.86
C LEU A 20 4.63 56.36 28.18
N PHE A 21 4.63 57.62 27.72
CA PHE A 21 5.83 58.25 27.11
C PHE A 21 6.81 58.84 28.13
N ALA A 22 6.40 59.10 29.36
CA ALA A 22 7.28 59.64 30.39
C ALA A 22 8.22 58.61 31.06
N ARG A 23 7.92 57.30 30.92
CA ARG A 23 8.78 56.20 31.41
C ARG A 23 9.81 55.68 30.40
N ALA A 24 9.88 56.24 29.18
CA ALA A 24 10.79 55.82 28.11
C ALA A 24 12.18 56.49 28.16
N ARG A 25 12.53 57.20 29.21
CA ARG A 25 13.92 57.63 29.47
C ARG A 25 14.66 56.62 30.32
N ALA A 26 14.65 55.34 29.92
CA ALA A 26 15.49 54.32 30.51
C ALA A 26 16.96 54.52 30.06
N ALA A 27 17.86 54.39 31.03
CA ALA A 27 19.29 54.65 30.93
C ALA A 27 19.96 54.07 29.67
N PRO A 28 21.05 54.66 29.17
CA PRO A 28 21.77 54.24 27.97
C PRO A 28 22.12 52.73 27.93
N ALA A 29 22.37 52.14 29.08
CA ALA A 29 22.64 50.70 29.24
C ALA A 29 21.46 49.78 28.86
N ARG A 30 20.21 50.18 29.11
CA ARG A 30 19.00 49.41 28.67
C ARG A 30 18.76 49.53 27.17
N ARG A 31 19.06 50.67 26.57
CA ARG A 31 19.02 50.83 25.10
C ARG A 31 20.13 50.06 24.42
N ALA A 32 21.31 49.94 25.00
CA ALA A 32 22.39 49.10 24.48
C ALA A 32 22.07 47.58 24.63
N ALA A 33 21.46 47.16 25.73
CA ALA A 33 21.01 45.81 25.93
C ALA A 33 19.87 45.42 24.97
N LEU A 34 18.88 46.29 24.76
CA LEU A 34 17.84 46.10 23.76
C LEU A 34 18.40 46.08 22.33
N ARG A 35 19.34 46.99 22.00
CA ARG A 35 20.03 46.92 20.69
C ARG A 35 20.88 45.66 20.52
N ARG A 36 21.56 45.17 21.58
CA ARG A 36 22.28 43.89 21.53
C ARG A 36 21.30 42.69 21.40
N ALA A 37 20.16 42.73 22.06
CA ALA A 37 19.12 41.72 21.88
C ALA A 37 18.55 41.73 20.47
N PHE A 38 18.33 42.90 19.86
CA PHE A 38 17.90 43.02 18.46
C PHE A 38 19.00 42.71 17.44
N SER A 39 20.30 42.94 17.78
CA SER A 39 21.41 42.57 16.90
C SER A 39 21.69 41.04 16.89
N ALA A 40 21.07 40.27 17.78
CA ALA A 40 21.16 38.83 17.85
C ALA A 40 19.90 38.11 17.29
N MET A 41 18.98 38.82 16.64
CA MET A 41 17.87 38.16 15.95
C MET A 41 18.43 37.37 14.77
N PRO A 42 18.05 36.10 14.63
CA PRO A 42 18.49 35.32 13.49
C PRO A 42 17.99 35.94 12.20
N GLU A 43 18.85 35.99 11.21
CA GLU A 43 18.50 36.41 9.85
C GLU A 43 17.42 35.44 9.31
N PHE A 44 16.38 35.99 8.69
CA PHE A 44 15.37 35.14 8.02
C PHE A 44 16.03 34.39 6.85
N LYS A 45 16.01 33.07 6.92
CA LYS A 45 16.43 32.15 5.85
C LYS A 45 15.32 31.14 5.64
N TYR A 46 15.01 30.85 4.39
CA TYR A 46 14.00 29.89 4.02
C TYR A 46 14.62 28.72 3.22
N ALA A 47 14.25 27.52 3.56
CA ALA A 47 14.53 26.33 2.76
C ALA A 47 13.27 25.49 2.65
N ASP A 48 13.02 24.93 1.48
CA ASP A 48 11.93 23.99 1.28
C ASP A 48 12.13 22.76 2.15
N LEU A 49 11.05 22.32 2.81
CA LEU A 49 11.10 21.14 3.67
C LEU A 49 11.58 19.89 2.91
N PHE A 50 11.06 19.68 1.70
CA PHE A 50 11.41 18.55 0.83
C PHE A 50 12.24 18.99 -0.36
N GLN A 51 13.39 19.61 -0.07
CA GLN A 51 14.32 20.07 -1.10
C GLN A 51 14.97 18.88 -1.80
N SER A 52 14.71 18.73 -3.09
CA SER A 52 15.37 17.70 -3.92
C SER A 52 16.76 18.18 -4.33
N THR A 53 17.75 17.31 -4.29
CA THR A 53 19.14 17.60 -4.70
C THR A 53 19.42 17.30 -6.16
N LYS A 54 18.55 16.52 -6.81
CA LYS A 54 18.65 16.09 -8.20
C LYS A 54 17.28 15.69 -8.74
N PRO A 55 17.07 15.63 -10.05
CA PRO A 55 15.86 15.05 -10.64
C PRO A 55 15.69 13.58 -10.24
N LEU A 56 14.43 13.09 -10.24
CA LEU A 56 14.15 11.67 -10.10
C LEU A 56 14.76 10.90 -11.29
N PRO A 57 15.34 9.73 -11.07
CA PRO A 57 16.10 8.99 -12.08
C PRO A 57 15.19 8.15 -13.00
N TYR A 58 14.03 8.68 -13.37
CA TYR A 58 13.06 7.95 -14.20
C TYR A 58 13.01 8.51 -15.61
N GLU A 59 13.12 7.64 -16.62
CA GLU A 59 12.90 7.99 -18.01
C GLU A 59 11.41 8.27 -18.24
N LEU A 60 11.09 9.36 -18.92
CA LEU A 60 9.73 9.71 -19.30
C LEU A 60 9.52 9.42 -20.79
N ARG A 61 8.38 8.86 -21.14
CA ARG A 61 7.89 8.74 -22.50
C ARG A 61 6.77 9.73 -22.76
N LYS A 62 6.67 10.23 -23.99
CA LYS A 62 5.53 11.05 -24.41
C LYS A 62 4.28 10.17 -24.49
N VAL A 63 3.16 10.67 -23.99
CA VAL A 63 1.86 10.00 -24.05
C VAL A 63 1.14 10.47 -25.31
N PRO A 64 0.79 9.58 -26.27
CA PRO A 64 -0.02 9.96 -27.43
C PRO A 64 -1.48 10.20 -27.01
N CYS A 65 -2.21 11.01 -27.77
CA CYS A 65 -3.65 11.12 -27.64
C CYS A 65 -4.34 9.80 -28.00
N SER A 66 -5.62 9.67 -27.69
CA SER A 66 -6.41 8.45 -27.94
C SER A 66 -6.53 8.09 -29.43
N ASP A 67 -6.43 9.08 -30.32
CA ASP A 67 -6.41 8.91 -31.77
C ASP A 67 -5.01 8.69 -32.36
N GLY A 68 -4.00 8.59 -31.48
CA GLY A 68 -2.59 8.43 -31.88
C GLY A 68 -1.86 9.73 -32.22
N SER A 69 -2.52 10.88 -32.17
CA SER A 69 -1.90 12.19 -32.40
C SER A 69 -0.97 12.60 -31.26
N ASP A 70 -0.16 13.63 -31.52
CA ASP A 70 0.79 14.15 -30.52
C ASP A 70 0.08 14.95 -29.42
N SER A 71 0.31 14.61 -28.15
CA SER A 71 -0.29 15.30 -27.00
C SER A 71 0.17 16.75 -26.81
N SER A 72 1.13 17.24 -27.60
CA SER A 72 1.43 18.68 -27.64
C SER A 72 0.24 19.53 -28.12
N ALA A 73 -0.72 18.93 -28.85
CA ALA A 73 -1.96 19.59 -29.23
C ALA A 73 -2.89 19.92 -28.03
N LEU A 74 -2.67 19.29 -26.87
CA LEU A 74 -3.44 19.50 -25.63
C LEU A 74 -2.85 20.57 -24.72
N VAL A 75 -1.79 21.23 -25.16
CA VAL A 75 -1.12 22.31 -24.43
C VAL A 75 -0.83 23.47 -25.38
N SER A 76 -0.78 24.66 -24.83
CA SER A 76 -0.37 25.85 -25.57
C SER A 76 0.40 26.81 -24.66
N THR A 77 1.11 27.76 -25.24
CA THR A 77 1.81 28.78 -24.44
C THR A 77 1.39 30.17 -24.86
N MET A 78 1.29 31.07 -23.89
CA MET A 78 1.00 32.47 -24.08
C MET A 78 1.93 33.33 -23.26
N GLU A 79 2.13 34.58 -23.68
CA GLU A 79 2.88 35.55 -22.88
C GLU A 79 1.92 36.45 -22.10
N VAL A 80 2.11 36.49 -20.77
CA VAL A 80 1.34 37.34 -19.87
C VAL A 80 2.29 38.13 -18.99
N GLY A 81 2.31 39.44 -19.15
CA GLY A 81 3.19 40.33 -18.36
C GLY A 81 4.68 40.01 -18.54
N GLY A 82 5.11 39.63 -19.74
CA GLY A 82 6.50 39.25 -20.04
C GLY A 82 6.94 37.90 -19.48
N LYS A 83 5.98 37.07 -19.10
CA LYS A 83 6.22 35.69 -18.62
C LYS A 83 5.48 34.70 -19.49
N LYS A 84 6.17 33.61 -19.86
CA LYS A 84 5.58 32.50 -20.58
C LYS A 84 4.69 31.68 -19.65
N VAL A 85 3.44 31.53 -19.99
CA VAL A 85 2.42 30.77 -19.27
C VAL A 85 2.05 29.54 -20.11
N LEU A 86 2.04 28.37 -19.50
CA LEU A 86 1.57 27.12 -20.09
C LEU A 86 0.07 27.01 -19.85
N ASN A 87 -0.72 26.90 -20.91
CA ASN A 87 -2.14 26.54 -20.83
C ASN A 87 -2.27 25.04 -21.06
N VAL A 88 -3.00 24.34 -20.18
CA VAL A 88 -3.20 22.89 -20.21
C VAL A 88 -4.69 22.60 -20.33
N GLU A 89 -5.08 21.96 -21.42
CA GLU A 89 -6.46 21.54 -21.63
C GLU A 89 -6.87 20.45 -20.62
N PRO A 90 -8.13 20.42 -20.13
CA PRO A 90 -8.62 19.38 -19.21
C PRO A 90 -8.41 17.97 -19.75
N GLU A 91 -8.49 17.79 -21.07
CA GLU A 91 -8.23 16.50 -21.73
C GLU A 91 -6.79 15.99 -21.53
N ALA A 92 -5.80 16.87 -21.39
CA ALA A 92 -4.42 16.46 -21.07
C ALA A 92 -4.34 15.80 -19.69
N LEU A 93 -5.07 16.33 -18.71
CA LEU A 93 -5.14 15.78 -17.35
C LEU A 93 -5.89 14.44 -17.34
N ARG A 94 -7.02 14.35 -18.03
CA ARG A 94 -7.80 13.12 -18.19
C ARG A 94 -6.97 12.02 -18.85
N LEU A 95 -6.34 12.32 -20.00
CA LEU A 95 -5.48 11.41 -20.75
C LEU A 95 -4.33 10.90 -19.87
N LEU A 96 -3.66 11.81 -19.19
CA LEU A 96 -2.54 11.46 -18.30
C LEU A 96 -2.98 10.51 -17.19
N ALA A 97 -4.07 10.82 -16.49
CA ALA A 97 -4.57 10.00 -15.40
C ALA A 97 -5.02 8.61 -15.90
N ALA A 98 -5.73 8.54 -17.02
CA ALA A 98 -6.16 7.27 -17.62
C ALA A 98 -4.98 6.40 -18.02
N THR A 99 -3.97 6.98 -18.69
CA THR A 99 -2.77 6.25 -19.11
C THR A 99 -1.95 5.80 -17.91
N ALA A 100 -1.74 6.68 -16.92
CA ALA A 100 -0.96 6.35 -15.73
C ALA A 100 -1.61 5.21 -14.92
N MET A 101 -2.92 5.27 -14.68
CA MET A 101 -3.64 4.23 -13.92
C MET A 101 -3.65 2.89 -14.68
N THR A 102 -3.73 2.92 -16.01
CA THR A 102 -3.62 1.71 -16.84
C THR A 102 -2.22 1.11 -16.76
N ASP A 103 -1.18 1.94 -16.92
CA ASP A 103 0.21 1.47 -16.89
C ASP A 103 0.57 0.86 -15.52
N ILE A 104 0.30 1.56 -14.41
CA ILE A 104 0.66 1.05 -13.08
C ILE A 104 -0.16 -0.17 -12.63
N ALA A 105 -1.31 -0.42 -13.25
CA ALA A 105 -2.08 -1.64 -12.99
C ALA A 105 -1.46 -2.89 -13.63
N HIS A 106 -0.65 -2.71 -14.68
CA HIS A 106 -0.15 -3.81 -15.51
C HIS A 106 1.37 -3.88 -15.63
N LEU A 107 2.08 -2.78 -15.44
CA LEU A 107 3.51 -2.67 -15.66
C LEU A 107 4.24 -2.31 -14.38
N LEU A 108 5.51 -2.67 -14.31
CA LEU A 108 6.39 -2.41 -13.17
C LEU A 108 7.63 -1.61 -13.58
N ARG A 109 8.26 -0.95 -12.63
CA ARG A 109 9.56 -0.31 -12.84
C ARG A 109 10.66 -1.33 -13.16
N PRO A 110 11.57 -1.05 -14.12
CA PRO A 110 12.71 -1.91 -14.38
C PRO A 110 13.54 -2.23 -13.12
N SER A 111 13.71 -1.24 -12.24
CA SER A 111 14.46 -1.42 -10.98
C SER A 111 13.79 -2.42 -10.02
N HIS A 112 12.46 -2.45 -9.96
CA HIS A 112 11.73 -3.42 -9.13
C HIS A 112 11.85 -4.84 -9.68
N LEU A 113 11.70 -5.00 -11.01
CA LEU A 113 11.89 -6.30 -11.68
C LEU A 113 13.32 -6.82 -11.49
N GLN A 114 14.32 -5.93 -11.55
CA GLN A 114 15.69 -6.29 -11.29
C GLN A 114 15.91 -6.76 -9.84
N GLN A 115 15.27 -6.14 -8.85
CA GLN A 115 15.33 -6.59 -7.46
C GLN A 115 14.76 -8.01 -7.30
N LEU A 116 13.63 -8.33 -7.96
CA LEU A 116 13.08 -9.68 -7.99
C LEU A 116 14.03 -10.68 -8.66
N SER A 117 14.61 -10.32 -9.83
CA SER A 117 15.57 -11.16 -10.54
C SER A 117 16.84 -11.42 -9.70
N ASN A 118 17.27 -10.43 -8.90
CA ASN A 118 18.43 -10.59 -8.02
C ASN A 118 18.19 -11.64 -6.92
N ILE A 119 16.96 -11.77 -6.42
CA ILE A 119 16.61 -12.82 -5.44
C ILE A 119 16.87 -14.22 -6.02
N LEU A 120 16.56 -14.43 -7.31
CA LEU A 120 16.77 -15.72 -7.97
C LEU A 120 18.25 -16.09 -8.08
N LYS A 121 19.13 -15.10 -8.10
CA LYS A 121 20.59 -15.25 -8.25
C LYS A 121 21.33 -15.30 -6.91
N ASP A 122 20.67 -14.92 -5.81
CA ASP A 122 21.29 -14.92 -4.47
C ASP A 122 21.38 -16.34 -3.92
N LYS A 123 22.60 -16.79 -3.63
CA LYS A 123 22.86 -18.12 -3.05
C LYS A 123 22.36 -18.25 -1.61
N GLU A 124 22.20 -17.14 -0.90
CA GLU A 124 21.66 -17.10 0.48
C GLU A 124 20.14 -17.05 0.53
N ALA A 125 19.45 -16.79 -0.60
CA ALA A 125 18.00 -16.84 -0.67
C ALA A 125 17.51 -18.27 -0.39
N THR A 126 16.41 -18.39 0.36
CA THR A 126 15.74 -19.68 0.56
C THR A 126 15.00 -20.09 -0.73
N ASP A 127 14.67 -21.38 -0.84
CA ASP A 127 13.85 -21.87 -1.95
C ASP A 127 12.49 -21.17 -1.99
N ASN A 128 11.91 -20.88 -0.80
CA ASN A 128 10.67 -20.14 -0.71
C ASN A 128 10.80 -18.69 -1.19
N ASP A 129 11.91 -17.99 -0.84
CA ASP A 129 12.18 -16.63 -1.38
C ASP A 129 12.27 -16.66 -2.90
N ARG A 130 13.05 -17.62 -3.46
CA ARG A 130 13.19 -17.78 -4.92
C ARG A 130 11.87 -18.11 -5.60
N PHE A 131 11.11 -19.04 -5.02
CA PHE A 131 9.80 -19.41 -5.57
C PHE A 131 8.85 -18.21 -5.64
N VAL A 132 8.71 -17.45 -4.54
CA VAL A 132 7.85 -16.25 -4.52
C VAL A 132 8.33 -15.20 -5.54
N ALA A 133 9.64 -14.94 -5.61
CA ALA A 133 10.20 -13.99 -6.58
C ALA A 133 9.94 -14.42 -8.04
N LEU A 134 10.08 -15.71 -8.33
CA LEU A 134 9.79 -16.27 -9.65
C LEU A 134 8.29 -16.10 -10.02
N GLN A 135 7.39 -16.39 -9.08
CA GLN A 135 5.95 -16.22 -9.31
C GLN A 135 5.60 -14.73 -9.56
N LEU A 136 6.24 -13.80 -8.85
CA LEU A 136 6.04 -12.36 -9.07
C LEU A 136 6.57 -11.90 -10.43
N LEU A 137 7.70 -12.41 -10.90
CA LEU A 137 8.23 -12.12 -12.24
C LEU A 137 7.35 -12.71 -13.36
N LYS A 138 6.92 -13.97 -13.22
CA LYS A 138 5.96 -14.60 -14.15
C LYS A 138 4.67 -13.80 -14.21
N ASN A 139 4.15 -13.36 -13.05
CA ASN A 139 2.97 -12.52 -12.95
C ASN A 139 3.13 -11.18 -13.66
N ALA A 140 4.30 -10.52 -13.53
CA ALA A 140 4.59 -9.28 -14.24
C ALA A 140 4.56 -9.48 -15.76
N ASN A 141 5.06 -10.63 -16.23
CA ASN A 141 5.03 -10.96 -17.66
C ASN A 141 3.59 -11.14 -18.18
N VAL A 142 2.73 -11.84 -17.45
CA VAL A 142 1.32 -12.00 -17.79
C VAL A 142 0.60 -10.64 -17.77
N ALA A 143 0.82 -9.85 -16.73
CA ALA A 143 0.18 -8.54 -16.57
C ALA A 143 0.58 -7.54 -17.67
N ALA A 144 1.81 -7.62 -18.18
CA ALA A 144 2.29 -6.76 -19.28
C ALA A 144 1.47 -6.91 -20.58
N GLY A 145 0.73 -8.00 -20.73
CA GLY A 145 -0.26 -8.19 -21.80
C GLY A 145 -1.49 -7.28 -21.70
N ARG A 146 -1.65 -6.51 -20.61
CA ARG A 146 -2.71 -5.49 -20.38
C ARG A 146 -4.14 -6.03 -20.38
N VAL A 147 -4.33 -7.34 -20.24
CA VAL A 147 -5.64 -7.99 -20.10
C VAL A 147 -5.95 -8.25 -18.62
N LEU A 148 -5.03 -8.86 -17.90
CA LEU A 148 -5.14 -9.16 -16.48
C LEU A 148 -4.28 -8.18 -15.68
N PRO A 149 -4.84 -7.36 -14.76
CA PRO A 149 -4.03 -6.53 -13.88
C PRO A 149 -3.12 -7.40 -12.99
N GLY A 150 -1.95 -6.88 -12.65
CA GLY A 150 -0.95 -7.62 -11.87
C GLY A 150 -1.44 -8.09 -10.50
N CYS A 151 -2.45 -7.41 -9.92
CA CYS A 151 -3.04 -7.74 -8.62
C CYS A 151 -4.56 -7.68 -8.71
N GLN A 152 -5.26 -8.57 -7.99
CA GLN A 152 -6.73 -8.54 -7.86
C GLN A 152 -7.24 -7.33 -7.08
N ASP A 153 -6.45 -6.83 -6.13
CA ASP A 153 -6.74 -5.58 -5.43
C ASP A 153 -6.13 -4.42 -6.23
N THR A 154 -6.91 -3.84 -7.11
CA THR A 154 -6.43 -2.77 -8.01
C THR A 154 -6.27 -1.41 -7.31
N GLY A 155 -6.66 -1.34 -6.03
CA GLY A 155 -6.29 -0.28 -5.10
C GLY A 155 -7.12 0.99 -5.20
N THR A 156 -6.84 1.90 -4.26
CA THR A 156 -7.31 3.28 -4.29
C THR A 156 -6.37 4.09 -5.18
N ALA A 157 -6.93 4.84 -6.12
CA ALA A 157 -6.19 5.77 -6.96
C ALA A 157 -5.76 6.99 -6.13
N ILE A 158 -4.47 7.32 -6.20
CA ILE A 158 -3.88 8.46 -5.48
C ILE A 158 -3.08 9.29 -6.49
N VAL A 159 -3.36 10.58 -6.55
CA VAL A 159 -2.68 11.53 -7.44
C VAL A 159 -2.15 12.69 -6.61
N GLN A 160 -0.85 12.94 -6.71
CA GLN A 160 -0.23 14.16 -6.20
C GLN A 160 0.23 15.01 -7.39
N GLY A 161 -0.29 16.23 -7.50
CA GLY A 161 0.12 17.20 -8.51
C GLY A 161 0.87 18.38 -7.90
N LYS A 162 1.94 18.84 -8.57
CA LYS A 162 2.65 20.09 -8.28
C LYS A 162 2.48 21.01 -9.48
N ARG A 163 1.50 21.91 -9.41
CA ARG A 163 1.18 22.86 -10.47
C ARG A 163 2.09 24.08 -10.39
N GLY A 164 2.88 24.30 -11.42
CA GLY A 164 3.70 25.50 -11.56
C GLY A 164 2.86 26.77 -11.56
N GLN A 165 3.39 27.85 -10.98
CA GLN A 165 2.67 29.13 -10.87
C GLN A 165 2.35 29.77 -12.25
N TYR A 166 3.00 29.32 -13.30
CA TYR A 166 2.76 29.73 -14.69
C TYR A 166 2.05 28.62 -15.51
N VAL A 167 1.30 27.76 -14.85
CA VAL A 167 0.41 26.79 -15.48
C VAL A 167 -1.03 27.22 -15.26
N TRP A 168 -1.72 27.46 -16.35
CA TRP A 168 -3.15 27.75 -16.37
C TRP A 168 -3.92 26.52 -16.80
N THR A 169 -5.06 26.34 -16.20
CA THR A 169 -6.06 25.30 -16.50
C THR A 169 -7.43 25.96 -16.39
N ASP A 170 -8.48 25.27 -16.78
CA ASP A 170 -9.86 25.76 -16.64
C ASP A 170 -10.38 25.71 -15.19
N GLY A 171 -9.53 25.24 -14.22
CA GLY A 171 -9.88 25.17 -12.82
C GLY A 171 -10.57 23.88 -12.38
N GLU A 172 -10.79 22.94 -13.29
CA GLU A 172 -11.43 21.63 -13.04
C GLU A 172 -10.40 20.49 -12.98
N ASP A 173 -9.18 20.76 -12.55
CA ASP A 173 -8.07 19.81 -12.54
C ASP A 173 -8.42 18.49 -11.84
N GLU A 174 -9.04 18.57 -10.66
CA GLU A 174 -9.44 17.39 -9.89
C GLU A 174 -10.51 16.57 -10.63
N ALA A 175 -11.49 17.23 -11.23
CA ALA A 175 -12.54 16.56 -12.00
C ALA A 175 -11.98 15.87 -13.24
N ALA A 176 -11.06 16.52 -13.97
CA ALA A 176 -10.41 15.95 -15.15
C ALA A 176 -9.55 14.73 -14.80
N LEU A 177 -8.74 14.82 -13.72
CA LEU A 177 -7.95 13.69 -13.20
C LEU A 177 -8.85 12.53 -12.74
N ALA A 178 -9.91 12.83 -11.98
CA ALA A 178 -10.89 11.84 -11.53
C ALA A 178 -11.60 11.17 -12.71
N ARG A 179 -11.89 11.92 -13.79
CA ARG A 179 -12.46 11.37 -15.02
C ARG A 179 -11.53 10.34 -15.67
N GLY A 180 -10.22 10.59 -15.72
CA GLY A 180 -9.24 9.62 -16.23
C GLY A 180 -9.20 8.34 -15.38
N VAL A 181 -9.28 8.46 -14.04
CA VAL A 181 -9.41 7.32 -13.14
C VAL A 181 -10.70 6.53 -13.42
N PHE A 182 -11.83 7.22 -13.52
CA PHE A 182 -13.11 6.61 -13.87
C PHE A 182 -13.03 5.82 -15.16
N ASP A 183 -12.53 6.44 -16.23
CA ASP A 183 -12.42 5.81 -17.56
C ASP A 183 -11.60 4.52 -17.51
N THR A 184 -10.48 4.52 -16.75
CA THR A 184 -9.65 3.32 -16.57
C THR A 184 -10.40 2.22 -15.84
N TYR A 185 -10.95 2.51 -14.66
CA TYR A 185 -11.59 1.48 -13.84
C TYR A 185 -12.88 0.93 -14.46
N THR A 186 -13.60 1.72 -15.24
CA THR A 186 -14.82 1.27 -15.91
C THR A 186 -14.54 0.60 -17.27
N GLY A 187 -13.53 1.05 -18.00
CA GLY A 187 -13.20 0.58 -19.34
C GLY A 187 -12.23 -0.60 -19.39
N THR A 188 -11.62 -1.01 -18.27
CA THR A 188 -10.66 -2.11 -18.21
C THR A 188 -11.09 -3.18 -17.18
N ASN A 189 -10.30 -4.26 -17.07
CA ASN A 189 -10.59 -5.39 -16.17
C ASN A 189 -10.17 -5.13 -14.71
N LEU A 190 -10.15 -3.87 -14.26
CA LEU A 190 -9.84 -3.50 -12.88
C LEU A 190 -11.04 -3.71 -11.96
N ARG A 191 -10.77 -4.06 -10.69
CA ARG A 191 -11.77 -4.24 -9.64
C ARG A 191 -12.17 -2.90 -9.01
N TYR A 192 -13.46 -2.70 -8.76
CA TYR A 192 -13.93 -1.60 -7.94
C TYR A 192 -13.71 -1.90 -6.46
N SER A 193 -12.86 -1.12 -5.79
CA SER A 193 -12.49 -1.35 -4.39
C SER A 193 -12.98 -0.24 -3.45
N GLN A 194 -13.59 0.83 -3.98
CA GLN A 194 -14.09 1.93 -3.16
C GLN A 194 -15.52 1.67 -2.71
N VAL A 195 -15.77 1.96 -1.44
CA VAL A 195 -17.10 1.95 -0.82
C VAL A 195 -17.44 3.36 -0.35
N ALA A 196 -18.69 3.76 -0.58
CA ALA A 196 -19.24 5.03 -0.13
C ALA A 196 -20.04 4.82 1.14
N PRO A 197 -19.84 5.61 2.20
CA PRO A 197 -20.69 5.58 3.37
C PRO A 197 -22.07 6.17 3.00
N LEU A 198 -23.12 5.43 3.30
CA LEU A 198 -24.50 5.88 3.13
C LEU A 198 -25.02 6.52 4.41
N ASP A 199 -24.57 5.99 5.54
CA ASP A 199 -24.75 6.53 6.88
C ASP A 199 -23.56 6.07 7.76
N MET A 200 -23.67 6.14 9.08
CA MET A 200 -22.59 5.75 9.99
C MET A 200 -22.25 4.25 9.91
N TYR A 201 -23.17 3.40 9.52
CA TYR A 201 -23.06 1.94 9.62
C TYR A 201 -23.22 1.22 8.28
N SER A 202 -23.83 1.87 7.27
CA SER A 202 -24.08 1.28 5.96
C SER A 202 -23.19 1.87 4.88
N GLU A 203 -22.75 1.00 3.96
CA GLU A 203 -21.86 1.35 2.86
C GLU A 203 -22.33 0.70 1.56
N ALA A 204 -22.00 1.34 0.43
CA ALA A 204 -22.22 0.78 -0.89
C ALA A 204 -20.96 0.89 -1.76
N ASN A 205 -20.69 -0.14 -2.58
CA ASN A 205 -19.61 -0.06 -3.56
C ASN A 205 -19.94 1.00 -4.62
N THR A 206 -18.99 1.88 -4.91
CA THR A 206 -19.19 3.01 -5.84
C THR A 206 -19.28 2.58 -7.30
N LYS A 207 -18.90 1.35 -7.64
CA LYS A 207 -18.93 0.73 -8.99
C LYS A 207 -18.15 1.49 -10.06
N ASN A 208 -17.22 2.36 -9.65
CA ASN A 208 -16.35 3.14 -10.54
C ASN A 208 -14.99 3.46 -9.93
N ASN A 209 -14.73 2.98 -8.72
CA ASN A 209 -13.51 3.21 -7.92
C ASN A 209 -13.23 4.68 -7.55
N LEU A 210 -14.22 5.57 -7.65
CA LEU A 210 -14.15 6.92 -7.10
C LEU A 210 -14.77 6.95 -5.67
N PRO A 211 -14.39 7.93 -4.84
CA PRO A 211 -13.44 9.01 -5.10
C PRO A 211 -11.99 8.53 -5.14
N ALA A 212 -11.16 9.21 -5.93
CA ALA A 212 -9.71 9.13 -5.85
C ALA A 212 -9.18 10.13 -4.79
N GLN A 213 -8.01 9.86 -4.21
CA GLN A 213 -7.32 10.85 -3.40
C GLN A 213 -6.48 11.74 -4.32
N ILE A 214 -6.92 12.96 -4.59
CA ILE A 214 -6.24 13.92 -5.45
C ILE A 214 -5.79 15.11 -4.60
N GLU A 215 -4.49 15.42 -4.63
CA GLU A 215 -3.89 16.51 -3.87
C GLU A 215 -3.03 17.35 -4.81
N LEU A 216 -3.39 18.63 -4.96
CA LEU A 216 -2.73 19.56 -5.85
C LEU A 216 -2.04 20.66 -5.06
N TYR A 217 -0.76 20.90 -5.34
CA TYR A 217 0.09 21.87 -4.67
C TYR A 217 0.60 22.90 -5.66
N ALA A 218 0.73 24.14 -5.23
CA ALA A 218 1.44 25.17 -5.98
C ALA A 218 2.95 24.91 -5.95
N ALA A 219 3.61 25.16 -7.08
CA ALA A 219 5.06 25.06 -7.24
C ALA A 219 5.60 26.22 -8.09
N PRO A 220 6.88 26.55 -8.03
CA PRO A 220 7.50 27.47 -8.98
C PRO A 220 7.53 26.89 -10.41
N GLY A 221 7.59 27.76 -11.42
CA GLY A 221 7.83 27.38 -12.82
C GLY A 221 6.58 27.22 -13.66
N ALA A 222 6.74 26.61 -14.83
CA ALA A 222 5.74 26.44 -15.87
C ALA A 222 5.53 24.95 -16.24
N GLU A 223 5.78 24.06 -15.32
CA GLU A 223 5.54 22.62 -15.50
C GLU A 223 4.48 22.15 -14.51
N TYR A 224 3.72 21.11 -14.88
CA TYR A 224 2.79 20.44 -13.99
C TYR A 224 3.30 19.01 -13.76
N ASN A 225 3.84 18.76 -12.60
CA ASN A 225 4.46 17.49 -12.25
C ASN A 225 3.53 16.63 -11.40
N PHE A 226 3.47 15.31 -11.67
CA PHE A 226 2.56 14.38 -11.01
C PHE A 226 3.27 13.16 -10.46
N HIS A 227 2.67 12.57 -9.43
CA HIS A 227 2.96 11.23 -8.96
C HIS A 227 1.64 10.47 -8.82
N PHE A 228 1.50 9.40 -9.58
CA PHE A 228 0.35 8.50 -9.57
C PHE A 228 0.68 7.26 -8.77
N MET A 229 -0.27 6.79 -7.96
CA MET A 229 -0.18 5.55 -7.21
C MET A 229 -1.52 4.82 -7.21
N ALA A 230 -1.47 3.48 -7.12
CA ALA A 230 -2.61 2.64 -6.72
C ALA A 230 -2.24 1.84 -5.48
N LYS A 231 -2.84 2.16 -4.33
CA LYS A 231 -2.51 1.53 -3.06
C LYS A 231 -3.61 0.59 -2.63
N GLY A 232 -3.31 -0.71 -2.58
CA GLY A 232 -4.24 -1.74 -2.12
C GLY A 232 -4.49 -1.70 -0.62
N GLY A 233 -5.60 -2.28 -0.17
CA GLY A 233 -6.00 -2.33 1.23
C GLY A 233 -4.95 -2.98 2.14
N GLY A 234 -4.24 -4.00 1.66
CA GLY A 234 -3.16 -4.64 2.41
C GLY A 234 -2.04 -3.66 2.78
N SER A 235 -1.55 -2.88 1.82
CA SER A 235 -0.53 -1.86 2.07
C SER A 235 -1.06 -0.71 2.92
N ALA A 236 -2.30 -0.26 2.68
CA ALA A 236 -2.92 0.82 3.46
C ALA A 236 -3.04 0.43 4.94
N ASN A 237 -3.45 -0.81 5.23
CA ASN A 237 -3.59 -1.33 6.58
C ASN A 237 -2.25 -1.56 7.31
N LYS A 238 -1.12 -1.47 6.61
CA LYS A 238 0.23 -1.61 7.18
C LYS A 238 0.98 -0.27 7.19
N THR A 239 0.26 0.80 7.51
CA THR A 239 0.79 2.14 7.75
C THR A 239 0.41 2.57 9.16
N PHE A 240 1.42 2.81 9.99
CA PHE A 240 1.27 3.09 11.41
C PHE A 240 1.94 4.40 11.81
N LEU A 241 1.38 5.06 12.80
CA LEU A 241 1.96 6.20 13.47
C LEU A 241 2.11 5.91 14.96
N PHE A 242 3.33 6.06 15.46
CA PHE A 242 3.66 5.90 16.87
C PHE A 242 4.13 7.24 17.45
N GLN A 243 3.48 7.71 18.51
CA GLN A 243 3.96 8.89 19.23
C GLN A 243 5.02 8.47 20.23
N GLN A 244 6.22 8.97 20.03
CA GLN A 244 7.39 8.67 20.85
C GLN A 244 7.96 9.93 21.51
N THR A 245 9.02 9.78 22.25
CA THR A 245 9.76 10.88 22.86
C THR A 245 11.20 10.95 22.32
N LYS A 246 11.90 12.06 22.63
CA LYS A 246 13.33 12.20 22.30
C LYS A 246 14.19 11.03 22.82
N ALA A 247 13.77 10.34 23.86
CA ALA A 247 14.49 9.18 24.40
C ALA A 247 14.67 8.03 23.39
N LEU A 248 13.82 7.97 22.36
CA LEU A 248 13.99 7.02 21.25
C LEU A 248 15.18 7.34 20.35
N LEU A 249 15.62 8.60 20.28
CA LEU A 249 16.64 9.07 19.33
C LEU A 249 18.06 8.72 19.78
N ASN A 250 18.32 7.43 19.95
CA ASN A 250 19.64 6.81 20.04
C ASN A 250 19.57 5.44 19.34
N GLU A 251 20.69 4.98 18.82
CA GLU A 251 20.72 3.80 17.96
C GLU A 251 20.12 2.56 18.63
N LYS A 252 20.50 2.28 19.87
CA LYS A 252 20.03 1.10 20.61
C LYS A 252 18.51 1.06 20.75
N ASN A 253 17.92 2.14 21.25
CA ASN A 253 16.47 2.19 21.49
C ASN A 253 15.70 2.21 20.17
N LEU A 254 16.20 2.93 19.16
CA LEU A 254 15.55 3.04 17.88
C LEU A 254 15.55 1.68 17.14
N MET A 255 16.68 0.97 17.11
CA MET A 255 16.75 -0.34 16.49
C MET A 255 15.84 -1.35 17.18
N ALA A 256 15.83 -1.41 18.51
CA ALA A 256 14.94 -2.32 19.26
C ALA A 256 13.44 -2.00 19.00
N PHE A 257 13.08 -0.72 18.95
CA PHE A 257 11.73 -0.29 18.61
C PHE A 257 11.35 -0.70 17.17
N LEU A 258 12.24 -0.51 16.22
CA LEU A 258 11.99 -0.85 14.82
C LEU A 258 11.88 -2.36 14.63
N GLU A 259 12.72 -3.16 15.27
CA GLU A 259 12.64 -4.62 15.23
C GLU A 259 11.26 -5.10 15.69
N GLU A 260 10.78 -4.61 16.83
CA GLU A 260 9.45 -4.93 17.34
C GLU A 260 8.34 -4.52 16.36
N LYS A 261 8.37 -3.26 15.87
CA LYS A 261 7.26 -2.73 15.07
C LYS A 261 7.27 -3.25 13.62
N ILE A 262 8.43 -3.48 13.02
CA ILE A 262 8.55 -4.07 11.69
C ILE A 262 8.01 -5.51 11.70
N ALA A 263 8.26 -6.29 12.76
CA ALA A 263 7.71 -7.64 12.90
C ALA A 263 6.18 -7.66 12.80
N THR A 264 5.48 -6.65 13.35
CA THR A 264 4.02 -6.56 13.31
C THR A 264 3.43 -6.27 11.93
N LEU A 265 4.25 -5.88 10.95
CA LEU A 265 3.80 -5.72 9.57
C LEU A 265 3.28 -7.05 9.01
N GLY A 266 3.94 -8.17 9.34
CA GLY A 266 3.59 -9.48 8.84
C GLY A 266 3.61 -9.54 7.31
N THR A 267 2.93 -10.52 6.73
CA THR A 267 2.97 -10.76 5.27
C THR A 267 1.66 -10.43 4.54
N ALA A 268 0.65 -9.91 5.25
CA ALA A 268 -0.67 -9.62 4.67
C ALA A 268 -0.64 -8.57 3.53
N ALA A 269 0.36 -7.68 3.52
CA ALA A 269 0.56 -6.69 2.45
C ALA A 269 1.46 -7.19 1.30
N CYS A 270 1.77 -8.48 1.24
CA CYS A 270 2.53 -9.14 0.16
C CYS A 270 3.98 -8.62 0.02
N PRO A 271 4.90 -9.03 0.92
CA PRO A 271 6.33 -8.79 0.72
C PRO A 271 6.87 -9.54 -0.53
N PRO A 272 8.09 -9.20 -1.00
CA PRO A 272 9.05 -8.25 -0.45
C PRO A 272 8.56 -6.81 -0.50
N TYR A 273 8.81 -6.05 0.58
CA TYR A 273 8.32 -4.68 0.74
C TYR A 273 9.32 -3.62 0.28
N HIS A 274 8.80 -2.47 -0.15
CA HIS A 274 9.49 -1.19 -0.06
C HIS A 274 9.08 -0.56 1.29
N LEU A 275 9.95 -0.67 2.28
CA LEU A 275 9.68 -0.22 3.65
C LEU A 275 10.04 1.27 3.78
N ALA A 276 9.15 2.05 4.37
CA ALA A 276 9.42 3.44 4.73
C ALA A 276 9.28 3.68 6.23
N ILE A 277 10.25 4.37 6.77
CA ILE A 277 10.30 4.83 8.15
C ILE A 277 10.48 6.35 8.12
N VAL A 278 9.64 7.06 8.84
CA VAL A 278 9.72 8.51 8.96
C VAL A 278 9.78 8.90 10.42
N ILE A 279 10.82 9.61 10.79
CA ILE A 279 11.05 10.02 12.19
C ILE A 279 10.98 11.54 12.28
N GLY A 280 10.00 12.04 13.01
CA GLY A 280 9.64 13.46 13.08
C GLY A 280 8.45 13.79 12.18
N GLY A 281 8.14 15.06 12.10
CA GLY A 281 7.01 15.65 11.37
C GLY A 281 6.46 16.85 12.13
N LEU A 282 6.04 17.88 11.39
CA LEU A 282 5.41 19.07 11.96
C LEU A 282 3.95 18.79 12.37
N SER A 283 3.37 17.71 11.85
CA SER A 283 2.07 17.15 12.22
C SER A 283 2.07 15.63 12.03
N ALA A 284 1.11 14.94 12.65
CA ALA A 284 0.87 13.51 12.45
C ALA A 284 0.57 13.17 10.99
N GLU A 285 -0.26 13.98 10.35
CA GLU A 285 -0.59 13.87 8.92
C GLU A 285 0.65 13.95 8.03
N MET A 286 1.54 14.93 8.27
CA MET A 286 2.78 15.07 7.51
C MET A 286 3.66 13.83 7.64
N THR A 287 3.78 13.25 8.83
CA THR A 287 4.54 12.01 9.04
C THR A 287 3.97 10.88 8.20
N LEU A 288 2.66 10.61 8.27
CA LEU A 288 1.99 9.54 7.51
C LEU A 288 2.04 9.77 6.00
N LYS A 289 1.87 11.02 5.55
CA LYS A 289 2.01 11.37 4.13
C LYS A 289 3.43 11.12 3.64
N THR A 290 4.44 11.49 4.42
CA THR A 290 5.84 11.23 4.08
C THR A 290 6.14 9.73 4.01
N VAL A 291 5.59 8.89 4.91
CA VAL A 291 5.68 7.42 4.83
C VAL A 291 5.16 6.91 3.49
N LYS A 292 3.97 7.36 3.07
CA LYS A 292 3.35 6.94 1.81
C LYS A 292 4.28 7.21 0.61
N TYR A 293 4.80 8.43 0.50
CA TYR A 293 5.65 8.84 -0.62
C TYR A 293 7.07 8.26 -0.54
N ALA A 294 7.62 8.08 0.67
CA ALA A 294 8.91 7.42 0.86
C ALA A 294 8.84 5.93 0.45
N SER A 295 7.75 5.21 0.79
CA SER A 295 7.53 3.83 0.35
C SER A 295 7.36 3.70 -1.17
N ALA A 296 7.03 4.80 -1.84
CA ALA A 296 6.95 4.93 -3.30
C ALA A 296 8.25 5.44 -3.94
N ARG A 297 9.32 5.61 -3.16
CA ARG A 297 10.63 6.11 -3.63
C ARG A 297 10.59 7.55 -4.18
N TYR A 298 9.53 8.30 -3.90
CA TYR A 298 9.37 9.68 -4.35
C TYR A 298 10.38 10.64 -3.71
N TYR A 299 10.87 10.31 -2.51
CA TYR A 299 11.86 11.09 -1.76
C TYR A 299 13.31 10.60 -1.91
N ASP A 300 13.61 9.79 -2.92
CA ASP A 300 14.96 9.23 -3.13
C ASP A 300 16.02 10.31 -3.47
N THR A 301 15.58 11.49 -3.80
CA THR A 301 16.43 12.64 -4.16
C THR A 301 16.60 13.68 -3.04
N LEU A 302 16.09 13.40 -1.82
CA LEU A 302 16.35 14.25 -0.66
C LEU A 302 17.85 14.32 -0.33
N PRO A 303 18.33 15.38 0.35
CA PRO A 303 19.66 15.40 0.94
C PRO A 303 19.89 14.18 1.83
N THR A 304 21.15 13.76 1.99
CA THR A 304 21.56 12.68 2.90
C THR A 304 22.01 13.16 4.26
N GLU A 305 22.05 14.48 4.46
CA GLU A 305 22.45 15.13 5.71
C GLU A 305 21.42 16.17 6.14
N GLY A 306 21.27 16.30 7.45
CA GLY A 306 20.43 17.32 8.06
C GLY A 306 21.09 18.71 8.07
N SER A 307 20.28 19.75 8.20
CA SER A 307 20.76 21.12 8.35
C SER A 307 19.99 21.88 9.43
N THR A 308 20.57 22.98 9.91
CA THR A 308 19.90 23.89 10.84
C THR A 308 18.74 24.66 10.19
N MET A 309 18.59 24.57 8.87
CA MET A 309 17.49 25.17 8.11
C MET A 309 16.17 24.40 8.25
N GLY A 310 16.20 23.18 8.80
CA GLY A 310 15.01 22.38 9.05
C GLY A 310 14.48 21.60 7.85
N ASN A 311 15.30 21.36 6.82
CA ASN A 311 14.94 20.50 5.70
C ASN A 311 14.88 19.01 6.09
N ALA A 312 14.06 18.24 5.37
CA ALA A 312 14.05 16.79 5.44
C ALA A 312 15.35 16.21 4.85
N PHE A 313 15.77 15.05 5.35
CA PHE A 313 16.87 14.29 4.77
C PHE A 313 16.64 12.79 4.88
N ARG A 314 17.33 12.00 4.03
CA ARG A 314 17.40 10.53 4.10
C ARG A 314 18.65 10.11 4.85
N ASP A 315 18.48 9.22 5.81
CA ASP A 315 19.62 8.61 6.53
C ASP A 315 19.99 7.28 5.87
N VAL A 316 20.80 7.36 4.80
CA VAL A 316 21.18 6.21 3.96
C VAL A 316 21.97 5.16 4.75
N GLU A 317 22.79 5.55 5.73
CA GLU A 317 23.53 4.60 6.56
C GLU A 317 22.59 3.86 7.52
N PHE A 318 21.60 4.55 8.05
CA PHE A 318 20.59 3.91 8.89
C PHE A 318 19.62 3.04 8.07
N GLU A 319 19.32 3.40 6.81
CA GLU A 319 18.57 2.54 5.88
C GLU A 319 19.23 1.17 5.71
N LYS A 320 20.57 1.11 5.56
CA LYS A 320 21.33 -0.15 5.45
C LYS A 320 21.19 -0.99 6.71
N LYS A 321 21.36 -0.40 7.89
CA LYS A 321 21.21 -1.11 9.18
C LYS A 321 19.82 -1.71 9.35
N VAL A 322 18.79 -0.97 9.01
CA VAL A 322 17.40 -1.45 9.09
C VAL A 322 17.13 -2.53 8.04
N HIS A 323 17.69 -2.39 6.83
CA HIS A 323 17.57 -3.41 5.80
C HIS A 323 18.23 -4.74 6.23
N GLU A 324 19.44 -4.69 6.79
CA GLU A 324 20.12 -5.85 7.38
C GLU A 324 19.27 -6.49 8.50
N LEU A 325 18.68 -5.67 9.38
CA LEU A 325 17.76 -6.15 10.40
C LEU A 325 16.61 -6.95 9.77
N THR A 326 15.96 -6.41 8.71
CA THR A 326 14.82 -7.10 8.05
C THR A 326 15.24 -8.45 7.46
N GLN A 327 16.47 -8.59 7.01
CA GLN A 327 17.01 -9.84 6.45
C GLN A 327 17.22 -10.92 7.52
N THR A 328 17.54 -10.54 8.75
CA THR A 328 17.77 -11.47 9.86
C THR A 328 16.49 -11.93 10.57
N MET A 329 15.37 -11.27 10.32
CA MET A 329 14.08 -11.61 10.96
C MET A 329 13.56 -12.99 10.56
N GLY A 330 13.91 -13.50 9.38
CA GLY A 330 13.52 -14.83 8.90
C GLY A 330 12.08 -14.93 8.39
N ILE A 331 11.35 -13.81 8.23
CA ILE A 331 10.00 -13.77 7.65
C ILE A 331 10.07 -14.03 6.14
N GLY A 332 11.08 -13.49 5.48
CA GLY A 332 11.34 -13.65 4.06
C GLY A 332 10.25 -13.10 3.14
N ALA A 333 10.30 -13.54 1.90
CA ALA A 333 9.29 -13.24 0.90
C ALA A 333 8.02 -14.10 1.13
N GLN A 334 7.33 -13.87 2.25
CA GLN A 334 6.05 -14.44 2.72
C GLN A 334 6.13 -15.77 3.48
N PHE A 335 7.02 -16.71 3.15
CA PHE A 335 7.03 -18.06 3.73
C PHE A 335 8.41 -18.49 4.27
N GLY A 336 9.11 -17.55 4.88
CA GLY A 336 10.44 -17.76 5.45
C GLY A 336 11.56 -17.40 4.48
N GLY A 337 12.65 -16.88 5.04
CA GLY A 337 13.82 -16.49 4.30
C GLY A 337 14.35 -15.10 4.67
N LYS A 338 15.07 -14.51 3.75
CA LYS A 338 15.82 -13.26 3.90
C LYS A 338 15.07 -12.04 3.36
N TYR A 339 14.25 -12.22 2.34
CA TYR A 339 13.73 -11.13 1.52
C TYR A 339 12.37 -10.58 1.99
N PHE A 340 12.31 -10.13 3.26
CA PHE A 340 11.13 -9.42 3.77
C PHE A 340 10.96 -8.04 3.12
N CYS A 341 12.08 -7.36 2.85
CA CYS A 341 12.09 -6.08 2.15
C CYS A 341 13.03 -6.11 0.95
N HIS A 342 12.64 -5.45 -0.13
CA HIS A 342 13.52 -5.12 -1.24
C HIS A 342 14.51 -4.03 -0.85
N ASP A 343 14.01 -3.02 -0.18
CA ASP A 343 14.76 -1.86 0.28
C ASP A 343 14.03 -1.13 1.42
N VAL A 344 14.75 -0.21 2.05
CA VAL A 344 14.27 0.60 3.16
C VAL A 344 14.54 2.07 2.85
N ARG A 345 13.62 2.95 3.24
CA ARG A 345 13.77 4.40 3.23
C ARG A 345 13.59 4.93 4.63
N VAL A 346 14.57 5.68 5.13
CA VAL A 346 14.50 6.37 6.42
C VAL A 346 14.57 7.86 6.18
N VAL A 347 13.48 8.56 6.44
CA VAL A 347 13.37 10.01 6.28
C VAL A 347 13.28 10.67 7.66
N ARG A 348 14.18 11.64 7.89
CA ARG A 348 14.15 12.50 9.08
C ARG A 348 13.49 13.83 8.74
N LEU A 349 12.48 14.19 9.56
CA LEU A 349 11.77 15.46 9.47
C LEU A 349 12.06 16.32 10.70
N PRO A 350 12.01 17.65 10.57
CA PRO A 350 11.90 18.53 11.74
C PRO A 350 10.63 18.21 12.52
N ARG A 351 10.64 18.48 13.81
CA ARG A 351 9.53 18.16 14.71
C ARG A 351 9.38 19.22 15.79
N HIS A 352 8.22 19.26 16.41
CA HIS A 352 8.06 19.99 17.66
C HIS A 352 8.92 19.33 18.76
N GLY A 353 9.60 20.14 19.59
CA GLY A 353 10.52 19.64 20.63
C GLY A 353 9.90 18.64 21.60
N ALA A 354 8.61 18.79 21.90
CA ALA A 354 7.85 17.93 22.82
C ALA A 354 7.21 16.70 22.14
N SER A 355 7.34 16.50 20.82
CA SER A 355 6.80 15.34 20.11
C SER A 355 7.87 14.65 19.28
N CYS A 356 7.76 13.34 19.10
CA CYS A 356 8.63 12.55 18.24
C CYS A 356 7.80 11.47 17.54
N PRO A 357 6.97 11.85 16.55
CA PRO A 357 6.21 10.87 15.80
C PRO A 357 7.16 9.99 14.99
N VAL A 358 6.83 8.69 14.93
CA VAL A 358 7.50 7.71 14.06
C VAL A 358 6.43 7.04 13.21
N GLY A 359 6.54 7.24 11.91
CA GLY A 359 5.69 6.58 10.93
C GLY A 359 6.40 5.38 10.33
N ILE A 360 5.69 4.26 10.18
CA ILE A 360 6.18 3.05 9.51
C ILE A 360 5.13 2.59 8.52
N GLY A 361 5.52 2.30 7.29
CA GLY A 361 4.60 1.79 6.29
C GLY A 361 5.30 1.19 5.09
N VAL A 362 4.51 0.52 4.22
CA VAL A 362 5.05 -0.26 3.12
C VAL A 362 4.34 0.05 1.79
N SER A 363 5.08 -0.14 0.70
CA SER A 363 4.51 -0.51 -0.60
C SER A 363 4.77 -2.00 -0.82
N CYS A 364 3.75 -2.70 -1.33
CA CYS A 364 3.82 -4.15 -1.56
C CYS A 364 4.57 -4.49 -2.86
N SER A 365 4.76 -5.79 -3.10
CA SER A 365 5.38 -6.33 -4.31
C SER A 365 4.68 -5.96 -5.63
N ALA A 366 3.48 -5.37 -5.59
CA ALA A 366 2.81 -4.86 -6.79
C ALA A 366 3.38 -3.51 -7.28
N ASP A 367 4.07 -2.75 -6.45
CA ASP A 367 4.82 -1.51 -6.76
C ASP A 367 4.15 -0.55 -7.77
N ARG A 368 2.85 -0.29 -7.60
CA ARG A 368 2.00 0.41 -8.57
C ARG A 368 2.13 1.93 -8.44
N GLN A 369 3.03 2.51 -9.20
CA GLN A 369 3.29 3.94 -9.17
C GLN A 369 4.05 4.41 -10.41
N ALA A 370 3.85 5.67 -10.79
CA ALA A 370 4.59 6.33 -11.85
C ALA A 370 4.64 7.84 -11.63
N VAL A 371 5.71 8.48 -12.06
CA VAL A 371 5.82 9.94 -12.13
C VAL A 371 5.44 10.43 -13.52
N ALA A 372 4.95 11.66 -13.59
CA ALA A 372 4.53 12.24 -14.86
C ALA A 372 4.74 13.76 -14.87
N LYS A 373 4.72 14.33 -16.08
CA LYS A 373 4.90 15.76 -16.29
C LYS A 373 4.06 16.23 -17.47
N ILE A 374 3.46 17.41 -17.35
CA ILE A 374 2.94 18.17 -18.48
C ILE A 374 3.81 19.41 -18.64
N SER A 375 4.28 19.66 -19.86
CA SER A 375 5.10 20.80 -20.24
C SER A 375 4.63 21.34 -21.59
N GLU A 376 5.28 22.37 -22.10
CA GLU A 376 5.00 22.89 -23.45
C GLU A 376 5.19 21.89 -24.58
N GLU A 377 5.93 20.81 -24.32
CA GLU A 377 6.18 19.74 -25.29
C GLU A 377 5.06 18.67 -25.29
N GLY A 378 4.09 18.75 -24.35
CA GLY A 378 2.96 17.83 -24.22
C GLY A 378 2.93 17.08 -22.90
N VAL A 379 2.34 15.89 -22.93
CA VAL A 379 2.09 15.02 -21.77
C VAL A 379 3.13 13.91 -21.72
N PHE A 380 3.77 13.74 -20.55
CA PHE A 380 4.82 12.74 -20.35
C PHE A 380 4.52 11.87 -19.12
N LEU A 381 4.79 10.58 -19.25
CA LEU A 381 4.62 9.57 -18.19
C LEU A 381 5.90 8.74 -18.06
N GLU A 382 6.22 8.30 -16.84
CA GLU A 382 7.31 7.36 -16.58
C GLU A 382 7.21 6.13 -17.48
N LYS A 383 8.34 5.75 -18.07
CA LYS A 383 8.46 4.56 -18.91
C LYS A 383 8.61 3.33 -18.02
N LEU A 384 7.52 2.62 -17.82
CA LEU A 384 7.52 1.33 -17.15
C LEU A 384 7.91 0.20 -18.12
N GLU A 385 8.27 -0.96 -17.58
CA GLU A 385 8.77 -2.09 -18.36
C GLU A 385 7.62 -2.84 -19.06
N THR A 386 7.72 -2.94 -20.37
CA THR A 386 6.75 -3.64 -21.22
C THR A 386 7.15 -5.09 -21.57
N GLU A 387 8.41 -5.46 -21.31
CA GLU A 387 8.97 -6.78 -21.61
C GLU A 387 9.59 -7.43 -20.36
N PRO A 388 8.79 -7.74 -19.32
CA PRO A 388 9.32 -8.31 -18.06
C PRO A 388 9.96 -9.69 -18.23
N ALA A 389 9.68 -10.40 -19.33
CA ALA A 389 10.26 -11.71 -19.64
C ALA A 389 11.79 -11.71 -19.60
N LYS A 390 12.45 -10.60 -19.94
CA LYS A 390 13.93 -10.48 -19.89
C LYS A 390 14.54 -10.58 -18.49
N TYR A 391 13.72 -10.47 -17.45
CA TYR A 391 14.16 -10.65 -16.04
C TYR A 391 13.96 -12.07 -15.54
N LEU A 392 13.28 -12.93 -16.30
CA LEU A 392 13.12 -14.34 -15.99
C LEU A 392 14.46 -15.08 -16.19
N PRO A 393 14.75 -16.14 -15.43
CA PRO A 393 15.94 -16.95 -15.63
C PRO A 393 15.82 -17.74 -16.94
N GLU A 394 16.95 -17.93 -17.61
CA GLU A 394 17.04 -18.74 -18.86
C GLU A 394 16.77 -20.23 -18.63
N VAL A 395 17.03 -20.71 -17.41
CA VAL A 395 16.81 -22.10 -17.00
C VAL A 395 15.84 -22.10 -15.82
N ASP A 396 14.96 -23.09 -15.74
CA ASP A 396 14.04 -23.22 -14.61
C ASP A 396 14.85 -23.40 -13.31
N VAL A 397 14.97 -22.31 -12.55
CA VAL A 397 15.63 -22.28 -11.24
C VAL A 397 14.64 -22.56 -10.10
N SER A 398 13.52 -23.20 -10.39
CA SER A 398 12.63 -23.69 -9.34
C SER A 398 13.34 -24.81 -8.56
N GLY A 399 14.39 -24.45 -7.82
CA GLY A 399 15.04 -25.29 -6.83
C GLY A 399 14.17 -25.55 -5.59
N SER A 400 12.87 -25.25 -5.68
CA SER A 400 11.86 -25.68 -4.72
C SER A 400 11.75 -27.19 -4.83
N GLY A 401 12.02 -27.90 -3.74
CA GLY A 401 11.74 -29.34 -3.64
C GLY A 401 10.37 -29.63 -4.24
N GLU A 402 10.22 -30.80 -4.80
CA GLU A 402 9.00 -31.22 -5.49
C GLU A 402 7.76 -30.90 -4.61
N ALA A 403 6.86 -30.05 -5.12
CA ALA A 403 5.67 -29.63 -4.37
C ALA A 403 4.82 -30.86 -4.06
N VAL A 404 4.31 -30.97 -2.84
CA VAL A 404 3.40 -32.06 -2.46
C VAL A 404 2.08 -31.90 -3.20
N LYS A 405 1.77 -32.81 -4.11
CA LYS A 405 0.52 -32.78 -4.87
C LYS A 405 -0.65 -33.25 -4.01
N ILE A 406 -1.71 -32.46 -3.99
CA ILE A 406 -2.94 -32.76 -3.24
C ILE A 406 -4.13 -32.66 -4.18
N ASP A 407 -4.85 -33.76 -4.33
CA ASP A 407 -6.13 -33.78 -5.01
C ASP A 407 -7.23 -33.37 -4.02
N LEU A 408 -7.87 -32.23 -4.28
CA LEU A 408 -8.94 -31.67 -3.46
C LEU A 408 -10.31 -32.27 -3.73
N ASN A 409 -10.43 -33.17 -4.69
CA ASN A 409 -11.67 -33.91 -4.95
C ASN A 409 -11.80 -35.17 -4.09
N GLN A 410 -10.78 -35.50 -3.28
CA GLN A 410 -10.85 -36.55 -2.28
C GLN A 410 -11.71 -36.11 -1.07
N PRO A 411 -12.21 -37.08 -0.26
CA PRO A 411 -12.86 -36.76 1.01
C PRO A 411 -11.95 -35.86 1.89
N MET A 412 -12.55 -34.94 2.63
CA MET A 412 -11.79 -34.00 3.47
C MET A 412 -10.85 -34.71 4.45
N ASP A 413 -11.27 -35.82 5.03
CA ASP A 413 -10.42 -36.59 5.97
C ASP A 413 -9.15 -37.13 5.29
N ASP A 414 -9.23 -37.55 4.02
CA ASP A 414 -8.05 -38.01 3.28
C ASP A 414 -7.08 -36.83 3.00
N ILE A 415 -7.62 -35.66 2.65
CA ILE A 415 -6.81 -34.43 2.49
C ILE A 415 -6.09 -34.08 3.79
N LEU A 416 -6.80 -34.09 4.92
CA LEU A 416 -6.21 -33.83 6.25
C LEU A 416 -5.14 -34.86 6.61
N ASN A 417 -5.38 -36.16 6.30
CA ASN A 417 -4.41 -37.23 6.51
C ASN A 417 -3.13 -37.09 5.66
N ILE A 418 -3.22 -36.41 4.52
CA ILE A 418 -2.03 -36.07 3.74
C ILE A 418 -1.30 -34.88 4.38
N LEU A 419 -2.02 -33.78 4.64
CA LEU A 419 -1.44 -32.55 5.15
C LEU A 419 -0.71 -32.73 6.49
N THR A 420 -1.26 -33.55 7.42
CA THR A 420 -0.67 -33.79 8.75
C THR A 420 0.74 -34.43 8.70
N LYS A 421 1.15 -34.99 7.56
CA LYS A 421 2.47 -35.61 7.39
C LYS A 421 3.59 -34.58 7.16
N TYR A 422 3.23 -33.33 6.82
CA TYR A 422 4.19 -32.32 6.41
C TYR A 422 4.28 -31.16 7.40
N PRO A 423 5.47 -30.60 7.63
CA PRO A 423 5.64 -29.47 8.53
C PRO A 423 5.17 -28.15 7.90
N THR A 424 5.05 -27.11 8.74
CA THR A 424 4.87 -25.73 8.27
C THR A 424 5.99 -25.34 7.29
N LYS A 425 5.70 -24.43 6.34
CA LYS A 425 6.52 -24.00 5.20
C LYS A 425 6.63 -24.99 4.04
N THR A 426 6.04 -26.16 4.11
CA THR A 426 5.99 -27.07 2.98
C THR A 426 5.15 -26.48 1.84
N LEU A 427 5.72 -26.46 0.64
CA LEU A 427 5.01 -26.10 -0.59
C LEU A 427 4.11 -27.24 -1.01
N VAL A 428 2.84 -26.93 -1.27
CA VAL A 428 1.83 -27.85 -1.80
C VAL A 428 1.29 -27.36 -3.14
N SER A 429 0.94 -28.27 -4.02
CA SER A 429 0.28 -28.03 -5.30
C SER A 429 -1.13 -28.63 -5.23
N LEU A 430 -2.14 -27.77 -5.28
CA LEU A 430 -3.54 -28.13 -5.08
C LEU A 430 -4.25 -28.24 -6.43
N SER A 431 -4.97 -29.34 -6.66
CA SER A 431 -5.82 -29.52 -7.85
C SER A 431 -7.20 -30.03 -7.45
N GLY A 432 -8.26 -29.47 -8.03
CA GLY A 432 -9.66 -29.83 -7.75
C GLY A 432 -10.52 -28.66 -7.30
N THR A 433 -11.58 -28.94 -6.59
CA THR A 433 -12.59 -27.95 -6.18
C THR A 433 -12.19 -27.17 -4.94
N ILE A 434 -12.36 -25.84 -5.00
CA ILE A 434 -12.22 -24.90 -3.86
C ILE A 434 -13.48 -24.04 -3.78
N VAL A 435 -13.97 -23.77 -2.57
CA VAL A 435 -15.02 -22.79 -2.31
C VAL A 435 -14.38 -21.45 -1.97
N VAL A 436 -14.82 -20.37 -2.60
CA VAL A 436 -14.35 -19.02 -2.33
C VAL A 436 -15.39 -18.30 -1.48
N ALA A 437 -14.99 -17.86 -0.29
CA ALA A 437 -15.85 -17.11 0.61
C ALA A 437 -15.01 -16.12 1.43
N ARG A 438 -15.50 -14.91 1.64
CA ARG A 438 -14.80 -13.88 2.42
C ARG A 438 -15.78 -13.11 3.32
N ASP A 439 -15.48 -11.89 3.70
CA ASP A 439 -16.09 -11.15 4.81
C ASP A 439 -17.62 -11.26 4.94
N ILE A 440 -18.38 -10.83 3.92
CA ILE A 440 -19.85 -10.84 3.98
C ILE A 440 -20.38 -12.27 3.93
N ALA A 441 -19.77 -13.13 3.10
CA ALA A 441 -20.14 -14.54 3.04
C ALA A 441 -19.95 -15.25 4.38
N HIS A 442 -18.84 -14.99 5.10
CA HIS A 442 -18.62 -15.54 6.44
C HIS A 442 -19.67 -15.06 7.44
N ALA A 443 -20.05 -13.77 7.40
CA ALA A 443 -21.12 -13.24 8.24
C ALA A 443 -22.45 -13.95 7.97
N LYS A 444 -22.81 -14.17 6.69
CA LYS A 444 -24.02 -14.89 6.29
C LYS A 444 -24.03 -16.36 6.75
N ILE A 445 -22.88 -17.03 6.66
CA ILE A 445 -22.75 -18.40 7.17
C ILE A 445 -22.87 -18.44 8.70
N GLN A 446 -22.34 -17.45 9.41
CA GLN A 446 -22.49 -17.36 10.87
C GLN A 446 -23.96 -17.13 11.25
N GLU A 447 -24.70 -16.25 10.54
CA GLU A 447 -26.15 -16.06 10.72
C GLU A 447 -26.90 -17.41 10.59
N ARG A 448 -26.53 -18.27 9.61
CA ARG A 448 -27.12 -19.61 9.44
C ARG A 448 -26.82 -20.55 10.60
N LEU A 449 -25.58 -20.52 11.12
CA LEU A 449 -25.23 -21.29 12.31
C LEU A 449 -26.02 -20.84 13.54
N ASP A 450 -26.15 -19.54 13.74
CA ASP A 450 -26.84 -18.94 14.87
C ASP A 450 -28.35 -19.20 14.81
N SER A 451 -28.95 -19.31 13.60
CA SER A 451 -30.37 -19.69 13.39
C SER A 451 -30.63 -21.18 13.48
N GLY A 452 -29.58 -22.02 13.61
CA GLY A 452 -29.71 -23.47 13.70
C GLY A 452 -29.82 -24.21 12.37
N GLU A 453 -29.65 -23.52 11.23
CA GLU A 453 -29.65 -24.15 9.89
C GLU A 453 -28.41 -25.03 9.63
N GLY A 454 -27.37 -24.83 10.43
CA GLY A 454 -26.14 -25.62 10.37
C GLY A 454 -25.16 -25.17 9.29
N MET A 455 -23.98 -25.81 9.29
CA MET A 455 -22.90 -25.54 8.34
C MET A 455 -23.26 -26.04 6.94
N PRO A 456 -23.15 -25.21 5.88
CA PRO A 456 -23.35 -25.65 4.51
C PRO A 456 -22.45 -26.81 4.13
N GLN A 457 -22.99 -27.79 3.37
CA GLN A 457 -22.25 -29.02 3.04
C GLN A 457 -20.99 -28.74 2.24
N TYR A 458 -21.03 -27.77 1.30
CA TYR A 458 -19.87 -27.40 0.50
C TYR A 458 -18.69 -26.87 1.32
N LEU A 459 -18.91 -26.32 2.52
CA LEU A 459 -17.84 -25.91 3.44
C LEU A 459 -17.26 -27.06 4.27
N LYS A 460 -17.99 -28.19 4.33
CA LYS A 460 -17.49 -29.42 4.95
C LYS A 460 -16.66 -30.23 3.95
N ASP A 461 -17.10 -30.23 2.68
CA ASP A 461 -16.52 -31.09 1.65
C ASP A 461 -15.26 -30.45 1.00
N HIS A 462 -15.15 -29.14 0.98
CA HIS A 462 -14.11 -28.44 0.23
C HIS A 462 -13.29 -27.48 1.07
N ALA A 463 -12.05 -27.27 0.63
CA ALA A 463 -11.19 -26.20 1.14
C ALA A 463 -11.82 -24.81 0.85
N VAL A 464 -11.58 -23.83 1.73
CA VAL A 464 -12.13 -22.48 1.61
C VAL A 464 -11.03 -21.48 1.31
N TYR A 465 -11.16 -20.74 0.20
CA TYR A 465 -10.24 -19.70 -0.22
C TYR A 465 -10.80 -18.30 0.04
N TYR A 466 -10.11 -17.55 0.84
CA TYR A 466 -10.47 -16.15 1.12
C TYR A 466 -9.90 -15.27 0.00
N ALA A 467 -10.73 -14.98 -0.98
CA ALA A 467 -10.31 -14.28 -2.18
C ALA A 467 -11.47 -13.55 -2.85
N GLY A 468 -11.14 -12.71 -3.84
CA GLY A 468 -12.13 -12.05 -4.68
C GLY A 468 -11.47 -11.55 -5.96
N PRO A 469 -11.98 -11.93 -7.14
CA PRO A 469 -11.35 -11.61 -8.41
C PRO A 469 -11.48 -10.13 -8.77
N ALA A 470 -10.64 -9.69 -9.70
CA ALA A 470 -10.88 -8.54 -10.56
C ALA A 470 -11.95 -8.92 -11.62
N LYS A 471 -12.34 -7.97 -12.49
CA LYS A 471 -13.30 -8.29 -13.56
C LYS A 471 -12.76 -9.38 -14.47
N THR A 472 -13.62 -10.28 -14.86
CA THR A 472 -13.30 -11.36 -15.78
C THR A 472 -13.28 -10.84 -17.23
N PRO A 473 -12.14 -10.97 -17.93
CA PRO A 473 -12.08 -10.64 -19.35
C PRO A 473 -12.90 -11.63 -20.20
N ASP A 474 -13.36 -11.19 -21.36
CA ASP A 474 -14.08 -12.04 -22.29
C ASP A 474 -13.23 -13.26 -22.70
N GLY A 475 -13.85 -14.44 -22.66
CA GLY A 475 -13.20 -15.71 -23.02
C GLY A 475 -12.26 -16.30 -21.97
N MET A 476 -12.10 -15.68 -20.81
CA MET A 476 -11.31 -16.21 -19.69
C MET A 476 -12.19 -16.81 -18.60
N ALA A 477 -11.66 -17.77 -17.83
CA ALA A 477 -12.36 -18.35 -16.69
C ALA A 477 -12.51 -17.34 -15.54
N SER A 478 -11.54 -16.45 -15.36
CA SER A 478 -11.51 -15.47 -14.26
C SER A 478 -10.71 -14.21 -14.65
N GLY A 479 -10.98 -13.10 -13.98
CA GLY A 479 -10.05 -11.98 -13.86
C GLY A 479 -8.94 -12.30 -12.86
N SER A 480 -7.97 -11.41 -12.70
CA SER A 480 -6.88 -11.57 -11.73
C SER A 480 -7.42 -11.96 -10.36
N PHE A 481 -6.97 -13.10 -9.82
CA PHE A 481 -7.59 -13.76 -8.69
C PHE A 481 -6.54 -14.13 -7.63
N GLY A 482 -6.41 -13.32 -6.62
CA GLY A 482 -5.45 -13.54 -5.54
C GLY A 482 -6.08 -13.53 -4.16
N PRO A 483 -5.33 -13.97 -3.13
CA PRO A 483 -5.82 -14.08 -1.76
C PRO A 483 -6.08 -12.72 -1.13
N THR A 484 -7.10 -12.65 -0.25
CA THR A 484 -7.29 -11.54 0.68
C THR A 484 -6.62 -11.82 2.02
N THR A 485 -6.54 -10.79 2.88
CA THR A 485 -5.96 -10.89 4.24
C THR A 485 -6.77 -11.84 5.10
N ALA A 486 -6.11 -12.88 5.62
CA ALA A 486 -6.74 -13.95 6.39
C ALA A 486 -7.34 -13.49 7.73
N GLY A 487 -6.65 -12.61 8.44
CA GLY A 487 -7.02 -12.16 9.80
C GLY A 487 -8.41 -11.55 9.94
N ARG A 488 -9.03 -11.12 8.83
CA ARG A 488 -10.40 -10.59 8.87
C ARG A 488 -11.46 -11.63 9.17
N MET A 489 -11.17 -12.90 8.90
CA MET A 489 -12.07 -14.04 9.14
C MET A 489 -11.73 -14.83 10.40
N ASP A 490 -10.76 -14.39 11.21
CA ASP A 490 -10.26 -15.14 12.38
C ASP A 490 -11.35 -15.45 13.40
N SER A 491 -12.30 -14.54 13.62
CA SER A 491 -13.39 -14.70 14.57
C SER A 491 -14.37 -15.83 14.25
N TYR A 492 -14.44 -16.27 12.99
CA TYR A 492 -15.36 -17.34 12.54
C TYR A 492 -14.75 -18.73 12.64
N VAL A 493 -13.42 -18.85 12.70
CA VAL A 493 -12.74 -20.14 12.46
C VAL A 493 -13.10 -21.21 13.49
N ASP A 494 -13.11 -20.90 14.80
CA ASP A 494 -13.42 -21.89 15.83
C ASP A 494 -14.85 -22.43 15.69
N SER A 495 -15.84 -21.55 15.47
CA SER A 495 -17.25 -21.95 15.27
C SER A 495 -17.45 -22.78 13.99
N PHE A 496 -16.81 -22.36 12.87
CA PHE A 496 -16.92 -23.07 11.59
C PHE A 496 -16.27 -24.45 11.66
N GLN A 497 -15.09 -24.57 12.23
CA GLN A 497 -14.41 -25.85 12.39
C GLN A 497 -15.12 -26.76 13.38
N ALA A 498 -15.71 -26.21 14.45
CA ALA A 498 -16.54 -26.98 15.38
C ALA A 498 -17.79 -27.56 14.70
N ALA A 499 -18.38 -26.83 13.75
CA ALA A 499 -19.51 -27.28 12.93
C ALA A 499 -19.09 -28.21 11.75
N GLY A 500 -17.82 -28.60 11.68
CA GLY A 500 -17.26 -29.50 10.68
C GLY A 500 -16.85 -28.86 9.36
N GLY A 501 -17.00 -27.52 9.19
CA GLY A 501 -16.62 -26.80 7.97
C GLY A 501 -15.26 -26.12 8.06
N SER A 502 -14.80 -25.58 6.93
CA SER A 502 -13.56 -24.79 6.82
C SER A 502 -12.32 -25.45 7.44
N LYS A 503 -12.19 -26.77 7.30
CA LYS A 503 -11.07 -27.55 7.84
C LYS A 503 -9.74 -27.17 7.17
N VAL A 504 -9.78 -26.82 5.89
CA VAL A 504 -8.63 -26.34 5.12
C VAL A 504 -8.96 -24.93 4.61
N MET A 505 -8.20 -23.96 5.07
CA MET A 505 -8.38 -22.54 4.72
C MET A 505 -7.18 -22.05 3.91
N LEU A 506 -7.44 -21.29 2.83
CA LEU A 506 -6.42 -20.64 2.01
C LEU A 506 -6.61 -19.12 2.07
N ALA A 507 -5.54 -18.37 2.30
CA ALA A 507 -5.53 -16.90 2.27
C ALA A 507 -4.09 -16.39 2.32
N LYS A 508 -3.90 -15.07 2.54
CA LYS A 508 -2.56 -14.49 2.77
C LYS A 508 -2.43 -13.85 4.15
N GLY A 509 -1.20 -13.83 4.62
CA GLY A 509 -0.85 -13.17 5.88
C GLY A 509 -0.89 -14.08 7.10
N ASN A 510 -0.46 -13.53 8.22
CA ASN A 510 -0.50 -14.21 9.51
C ASN A 510 -1.92 -14.28 10.07
N ARG A 511 -2.16 -15.25 10.95
CA ARG A 511 -3.41 -15.44 11.67
C ARG A 511 -3.23 -15.13 13.16
N SER A 512 -4.33 -14.95 13.88
CA SER A 512 -4.32 -14.83 15.33
C SER A 512 -4.09 -16.18 16.02
N LYS A 513 -3.66 -16.14 17.29
CA LYS A 513 -3.50 -17.35 18.10
C LYS A 513 -4.81 -18.14 18.26
N ALA A 514 -5.97 -17.48 18.18
CA ALA A 514 -7.27 -18.14 18.20
C ALA A 514 -7.41 -19.15 17.06
N VAL A 515 -6.94 -18.80 15.85
CA VAL A 515 -6.96 -19.72 14.69
C VAL A 515 -6.00 -20.89 14.88
N THR A 516 -4.79 -20.64 15.37
CA THR A 516 -3.84 -21.72 15.69
C THR A 516 -4.42 -22.70 16.70
N ASN A 517 -5.10 -22.19 17.73
CA ASN A 517 -5.78 -23.03 18.72
C ASN A 517 -6.97 -23.79 18.13
N ALA A 518 -7.76 -23.16 17.26
CA ALA A 518 -8.87 -23.81 16.57
C ALA A 518 -8.39 -24.95 15.66
N CYS A 519 -7.35 -24.72 14.85
CA CYS A 519 -6.74 -25.76 14.01
C CYS A 519 -6.27 -26.95 14.87
N LYS A 520 -5.59 -26.69 15.97
CA LYS A 520 -5.18 -27.76 16.91
C LYS A 520 -6.35 -28.52 17.51
N LYS A 521 -7.40 -27.81 17.93
CA LYS A 521 -8.58 -28.37 18.59
C LYS A 521 -9.44 -29.23 17.64
N HIS A 522 -9.57 -28.78 16.39
CA HIS A 522 -10.51 -29.34 15.43
C HIS A 522 -9.84 -30.09 14.28
N GLY A 523 -8.50 -30.20 14.25
CA GLY A 523 -7.75 -30.88 13.19
C GLY A 523 -7.73 -30.09 11.89
N GLY A 524 -7.74 -28.76 11.93
CA GLY A 524 -7.76 -27.92 10.74
C GLY A 524 -6.37 -27.46 10.30
N PHE A 525 -6.32 -26.85 9.09
CA PHE A 525 -5.11 -26.31 8.49
C PHE A 525 -5.35 -24.91 7.93
N TYR A 526 -4.34 -24.05 8.04
CA TYR A 526 -4.28 -22.83 7.26
C TYR A 526 -3.11 -22.88 6.27
N LEU A 527 -3.46 -22.77 4.99
CA LEU A 527 -2.51 -22.73 3.88
C LEU A 527 -2.36 -21.29 3.40
N GLY A 528 -1.13 -20.84 3.29
CA GLY A 528 -0.79 -19.52 2.77
C GLY A 528 -0.76 -19.56 1.24
N SER A 529 -1.64 -18.83 0.58
CA SER A 529 -1.53 -18.53 -0.85
C SER A 529 -0.62 -17.32 -1.06
N ILE A 530 0.18 -17.32 -2.12
CA ILE A 530 1.10 -16.23 -2.42
C ILE A 530 0.32 -14.94 -2.70
N GLY A 531 0.62 -13.89 -1.96
CA GLY A 531 0.08 -12.55 -2.24
C GLY A 531 0.89 -11.84 -3.30
N GLY A 532 0.22 -11.26 -4.28
CA GLY A 532 0.82 -10.52 -5.39
C GLY A 532 0.55 -11.14 -6.77
N PRO A 533 0.82 -12.42 -7.03
CA PRO A 533 0.75 -12.98 -8.39
C PRO A 533 -0.68 -13.38 -8.81
N ALA A 534 -1.61 -12.42 -8.85
CA ALA A 534 -3.01 -12.69 -9.13
C ALA A 534 -3.32 -12.94 -10.61
N ALA A 535 -2.57 -12.35 -11.52
CA ALA A 535 -2.74 -12.54 -12.96
C ALA A 535 -2.34 -13.96 -13.38
N ILE A 536 -1.19 -14.44 -12.89
CA ILE A 536 -0.74 -15.80 -13.22
C ILE A 536 -1.62 -16.87 -12.56
N LEU A 537 -2.13 -16.65 -11.34
CA LEU A 537 -3.07 -17.58 -10.73
C LEU A 537 -4.36 -17.71 -11.56
N ALA A 538 -4.87 -16.58 -12.07
CA ALA A 538 -6.05 -16.58 -12.94
C ALA A 538 -5.80 -17.30 -14.27
N GLN A 539 -4.62 -17.10 -14.87
CA GLN A 539 -4.27 -17.67 -16.17
C GLN A 539 -3.94 -19.17 -16.07
N ASP A 540 -3.09 -19.54 -15.12
CA ASP A 540 -2.47 -20.86 -15.08
C ASP A 540 -3.21 -21.84 -14.16
N SER A 541 -3.74 -21.38 -13.02
CA SER A 541 -4.29 -22.29 -12.02
C SER A 541 -5.82 -22.35 -12.00
N ILE A 542 -6.55 -21.27 -12.29
CA ILE A 542 -8.03 -21.27 -12.19
C ILE A 542 -8.63 -21.65 -13.54
N LYS A 543 -9.34 -22.78 -13.56
CA LYS A 543 -9.90 -23.36 -14.79
C LYS A 543 -11.39 -23.06 -14.97
N LYS A 544 -12.13 -22.92 -13.87
CA LYS A 544 -13.57 -22.65 -13.88
C LYS A 544 -13.98 -21.84 -12.66
N VAL A 545 -14.96 -20.96 -12.83
CA VAL A 545 -15.55 -20.15 -11.76
C VAL A 545 -17.06 -20.17 -11.91
N GLU A 546 -17.77 -20.54 -10.85
CA GLU A 546 -19.22 -20.59 -10.78
C GLU A 546 -19.71 -19.93 -9.49
N VAL A 547 -20.80 -19.14 -9.55
CA VAL A 547 -21.46 -18.63 -8.36
C VAL A 547 -22.21 -19.78 -7.68
N LEU A 548 -21.97 -19.99 -6.40
CA LEU A 548 -22.61 -21.03 -5.61
C LEU A 548 -23.78 -20.51 -4.79
N GLU A 549 -23.58 -19.41 -4.06
CA GLU A 549 -24.62 -18.75 -3.24
C GLU A 549 -24.42 -17.22 -3.21
N TYR A 550 -25.48 -16.46 -2.91
CA TYR A 550 -25.52 -15.02 -2.73
C TYR A 550 -25.01 -14.21 -3.95
N PRO A 551 -25.55 -14.46 -5.16
CA PRO A 551 -25.11 -13.76 -6.38
C PRO A 551 -25.26 -12.23 -6.29
N GLU A 552 -26.21 -11.74 -5.49
CA GLU A 552 -26.47 -10.32 -5.25
C GLU A 552 -25.28 -9.62 -4.56
N LEU A 553 -24.43 -10.35 -3.87
CA LEU A 553 -23.23 -9.81 -3.19
C LEU A 553 -22.06 -9.57 -4.17
N GLY A 554 -22.21 -9.95 -5.45
CA GLY A 554 -21.17 -9.73 -6.46
C GLY A 554 -19.82 -10.36 -6.04
N MET A 555 -18.80 -9.55 -5.82
CA MET A 555 -17.47 -10.03 -5.41
C MET A 555 -17.44 -10.71 -4.02
N GLU A 556 -18.46 -10.50 -3.20
CA GLU A 556 -18.61 -11.09 -1.87
C GLU A 556 -19.50 -12.35 -1.91
N ALA A 557 -20.01 -12.74 -3.09
CA ALA A 557 -20.74 -13.99 -3.29
C ALA A 557 -19.88 -15.20 -2.88
N ILE A 558 -20.52 -16.33 -2.65
CA ILE A 558 -19.82 -17.60 -2.51
C ILE A 558 -19.65 -18.20 -3.89
N TRP A 559 -18.40 -18.54 -4.23
CA TRP A 559 -18.03 -19.10 -5.52
C TRP A 559 -17.51 -20.52 -5.35
N LYS A 560 -17.72 -21.33 -6.37
CA LYS A 560 -17.04 -22.61 -6.58
C LYS A 560 -16.04 -22.42 -7.71
N ILE A 561 -14.78 -22.79 -7.46
CA ILE A 561 -13.73 -22.72 -8.48
C ILE A 561 -13.07 -24.08 -8.64
N GLU A 562 -12.68 -24.42 -9.87
CA GLU A 562 -11.83 -25.56 -10.18
C GLU A 562 -10.41 -25.05 -10.41
N VAL A 563 -9.45 -25.64 -9.72
CA VAL A 563 -8.04 -25.27 -9.82
C VAL A 563 -7.17 -26.45 -10.26
N GLU A 564 -6.05 -26.11 -10.91
CA GLU A 564 -5.00 -27.06 -11.28
C GLU A 564 -3.65 -26.46 -10.89
N ASP A 565 -2.82 -27.28 -10.24
CA ASP A 565 -1.48 -26.91 -9.77
C ASP A 565 -1.42 -25.56 -9.02
N PHE A 566 -2.42 -25.31 -8.19
CA PHE A 566 -2.52 -24.07 -7.40
C PHE A 566 -1.52 -24.10 -6.24
N PRO A 567 -0.51 -23.18 -6.20
CA PRO A 567 0.54 -23.21 -5.19
C PRO A 567 0.08 -22.64 -3.85
N ALA A 568 0.36 -23.34 -2.77
CA ALA A 568 0.14 -22.88 -1.41
C ALA A 568 1.20 -23.44 -0.45
N PHE A 569 1.28 -22.87 0.75
CA PHE A 569 2.23 -23.27 1.80
C PHE A 569 1.51 -23.62 3.08
N ILE A 570 1.88 -24.68 3.78
CA ILE A 570 1.35 -24.97 5.11
C ILE A 570 1.86 -23.90 6.09
N VAL A 571 0.97 -23.12 6.65
CA VAL A 571 1.30 -22.01 7.60
C VAL A 571 0.91 -22.37 9.03
N VAL A 572 -0.31 -22.90 9.23
CA VAL A 572 -0.76 -23.43 10.53
C VAL A 572 -1.21 -24.88 10.31
N ASP A 573 -0.76 -25.76 11.16
CA ASP A 573 -1.12 -27.20 11.12
C ASP A 573 -2.07 -27.62 12.24
N ASP A 574 -2.54 -28.87 12.14
CA ASP A 574 -3.42 -29.54 13.10
C ASP A 574 -2.79 -29.83 14.47
N LYS A 575 -1.48 -29.65 14.60
CA LYS A 575 -0.71 -29.82 15.85
C LYS A 575 -0.57 -28.53 16.62
N GLY A 576 -0.97 -27.40 16.00
CA GLY A 576 -0.83 -26.05 16.55
C GLY A 576 0.53 -25.43 16.32
N ASN A 577 1.29 -25.91 15.33
CA ASN A 577 2.45 -25.21 14.84
C ASN A 577 2.00 -24.07 13.92
N ASP A 578 2.55 -22.88 14.15
CA ASP A 578 2.27 -21.69 13.37
C ASP A 578 3.60 -21.06 12.95
N PHE A 579 3.78 -20.93 11.64
CA PHE A 579 4.99 -20.31 11.07
C PHE A 579 5.23 -18.89 11.61
N PHE A 580 4.16 -18.15 11.84
CA PHE A 580 4.24 -16.76 12.32
C PHE A 580 4.27 -16.60 13.84
N ALA A 581 4.22 -17.69 14.62
CA ALA A 581 4.05 -17.63 16.08
C ALA A 581 5.08 -16.72 16.79
N LYS A 582 6.33 -16.69 16.32
CA LYS A 582 7.39 -15.88 16.94
C LYS A 582 7.29 -14.37 16.66
N TRP A 583 6.48 -13.96 15.66
CA TRP A 583 6.24 -12.56 15.30
C TRP A 583 4.83 -12.08 15.61
N SER A 584 3.95 -12.98 16.06
CA SER A 584 2.59 -12.63 16.48
C SER A 584 2.64 -11.97 17.86
N VAL A 585 2.18 -10.72 17.97
CA VAL A 585 2.05 -9.97 19.22
C VAL A 585 0.67 -10.15 19.78
#